data_b396d13d254b32c86e1da499bdd6141b
#
_entry.id   b396d13d254b32c86e1da499bdd6141b
#
_cell.length_a   1.000
_cell.length_b   1.000
_cell.length_c   1.000
_cell.angle_alpha   90.00
_cell.angle_beta   90.00
_cell.angle_gamma   90.00
#
_symmetry.space_group_name_H-M   'P 1'
#
loop_
_entity.id
_entity.type
_entity.pdbx_description
1 polymer ?
#
loop_
_entity_poly.entity_id
_entity_poly.type
_entity_poly.pdbx_seq_one_letter_code
_entity_poly.pdbx_strand_id
1 'polypeptide(L)'
;MKKLYKITPYVMLGLMVAGCTDLDTEPLSSTITSDQKEEVVESDPSRLEASVAAVAANFTQYAKIYTEDDNVHSDIGYPTIMLATESRGTDMVADITGYNWYSNSADYSDCLNTSTATIEFWGTLYNQIFTANNVIGTVDNETEDPTLQYYLAQALAVRAFDYFTLIQLYQFNYKGQDRKSVV
;
A
#
# COMPACT_ATOMS: atom_id res chain seq x y z
N MET A 1 31.39 -29.84 51.98
CA MET A 1 30.16 -29.73 51.15
C MET A 1 29.38 -28.41 51.28
N LYS A 2 29.62 -27.55 52.29
CA LYS A 2 28.86 -26.26 52.46
C LYS A 2 29.35 -25.10 51.57
N LYS A 3 30.49 -25.20 50.91
CA LYS A 3 31.03 -24.11 50.05
C LYS A 3 30.58 -24.19 48.59
N LEU A 4 30.11 -25.34 48.13
CA LEU A 4 29.65 -25.51 46.75
C LEU A 4 28.27 -24.84 46.49
N TYR A 5 27.41 -24.82 47.52
CA TYR A 5 26.07 -24.22 47.40
C TYR A 5 26.03 -22.70 47.21
N LYS A 6 27.12 -22.00 47.56
CA LYS A 6 27.17 -20.53 47.42
C LYS A 6 27.65 -20.06 46.04
N ILE A 7 28.24 -20.94 45.25
CA ILE A 7 28.77 -20.60 43.91
C ILE A 7 27.76 -20.90 42.82
N THR A 8 26.86 -21.89 43.04
CA THR A 8 25.86 -22.32 42.07
C THR A 8 24.92 -21.19 41.59
N PRO A 9 24.36 -20.29 42.46
CA PRO A 9 23.49 -19.23 41.98
C PRO A 9 24.24 -18.17 41.12
N TYR A 10 25.52 -17.91 41.37
CA TYR A 10 26.28 -16.95 40.59
C TYR A 10 26.69 -17.50 39.22
N VAL A 11 26.95 -18.79 39.11
CA VAL A 11 27.20 -19.46 37.82
C VAL A 11 25.92 -19.53 36.99
N MET A 12 24.76 -19.76 37.61
CA MET A 12 23.49 -19.78 36.92
C MET A 12 23.05 -18.39 36.44
N LEU A 13 23.37 -17.34 37.23
CA LEU A 13 23.10 -15.94 36.83
C LEU A 13 24.04 -15.50 35.69
N GLY A 14 25.28 -15.94 35.66
CA GLY A 14 26.24 -15.65 34.57
C GLY A 14 25.89 -16.31 33.25
N LEU A 15 25.24 -17.50 33.27
CA LEU A 15 24.79 -18.19 32.06
C LEU A 15 23.52 -17.56 31.42
N MET A 16 22.72 -16.83 32.20
CA MET A 16 21.56 -16.12 31.67
C MET A 16 21.90 -14.83 30.92
N VAL A 17 23.08 -14.25 31.15
CA VAL A 17 23.52 -13.02 30.46
C VAL A 17 24.20 -13.31 29.12
N ALA A 18 24.71 -14.53 28.92
CA ALA A 18 25.40 -14.91 27.69
C ALA A 18 24.45 -15.30 26.53
N GLY A 19 23.14 -15.38 26.76
CA GLY A 19 22.14 -15.82 25.77
C GLY A 19 21.54 -14.72 24.88
N CYS A 20 21.91 -13.45 25.09
CA CYS A 20 21.27 -12.33 24.39
C CYS A 20 22.17 -11.60 23.38
N THR A 21 23.30 -12.17 22.97
CA THR A 21 24.26 -11.46 22.11
C THR A 21 24.11 -11.75 20.62
N ASP A 22 23.14 -12.56 20.21
CA ASP A 22 22.97 -12.94 18.80
C ASP A 22 21.52 -12.75 18.32
N LEU A 23 20.97 -11.55 18.59
CA LEU A 23 19.66 -11.14 18.07
C LEU A 23 19.75 -10.47 16.68
N ASP A 24 20.96 -10.18 16.21
CA ASP A 24 21.23 -9.56 14.92
C ASP A 24 21.59 -10.58 13.82
N THR A 25 21.23 -11.86 14.00
CA THR A 25 21.38 -12.83 12.91
C THR A 25 20.36 -12.53 11.81
N GLU A 26 20.86 -12.17 10.65
CA GLU A 26 20.06 -12.08 9.45
C GLU A 26 19.35 -13.42 9.16
N PRO A 27 18.05 -13.40 8.78
CA PRO A 27 17.33 -14.63 8.50
C PRO A 27 17.98 -15.34 7.30
N LEU A 28 18.50 -16.54 7.51
CA LEU A 28 19.02 -17.43 6.47
C LEU A 28 17.89 -18.11 5.66
N SER A 29 16.70 -17.50 5.65
CA SER A 29 15.54 -18.01 4.94
C SER A 29 15.36 -17.35 3.57
N SER A 30 14.35 -17.78 2.81
CA SER A 30 13.94 -17.14 1.56
C SER A 30 13.38 -15.71 1.73
N THR A 31 13.37 -15.20 2.95
CA THR A 31 12.90 -13.84 3.27
C THR A 31 14.10 -12.89 3.20
N ILE A 32 14.01 -11.90 2.33
CA ILE A 32 15.01 -10.85 2.15
C ILE A 32 14.68 -9.70 3.09
N THR A 33 15.66 -9.21 3.85
CA THR A 33 15.50 -8.02 4.69
C THR A 33 15.45 -6.74 3.84
N SER A 34 14.98 -5.63 4.43
CA SER A 34 14.98 -4.34 3.74
C SER A 34 16.39 -3.90 3.34
N ASP A 35 17.37 -4.07 4.24
CA ASP A 35 18.76 -3.68 4.01
C ASP A 35 19.40 -4.51 2.89
N GLN A 36 19.16 -5.83 2.86
CA GLN A 36 19.60 -6.70 1.76
C GLN A 36 18.98 -6.31 0.41
N LYS A 37 17.72 -5.86 0.43
CA LYS A 37 17.05 -5.40 -0.78
C LYS A 37 17.65 -4.09 -1.28
N GLU A 38 17.94 -3.15 -0.39
CA GLU A 38 18.59 -1.89 -0.70
C GLU A 38 19.98 -2.10 -1.31
N GLU A 39 20.83 -2.93 -0.68
CA GLU A 39 22.17 -3.28 -1.19
C GLU A 39 22.11 -3.89 -2.62
N VAL A 40 21.15 -4.78 -2.85
CA VAL A 40 20.96 -5.38 -4.19
C VAL A 40 20.55 -4.34 -5.22
N VAL A 41 19.66 -3.43 -4.88
CA VAL A 41 19.17 -2.37 -5.80
C VAL A 41 20.25 -1.32 -6.06
N GLU A 42 21.07 -0.97 -5.08
CA GLU A 42 22.24 -0.09 -5.28
C GLU A 42 23.26 -0.70 -6.24
N SER A 43 23.50 -2.02 -6.14
CA SER A 43 24.42 -2.73 -7.02
C SER A 43 23.86 -2.95 -8.44
N ASP A 44 22.56 -3.10 -8.59
CA ASP A 44 21.86 -3.34 -9.85
C ASP A 44 20.47 -2.68 -9.83
N PRO A 45 20.37 -1.38 -10.21
CA PRO A 45 19.10 -0.65 -10.24
C PRO A 45 17.99 -1.30 -11.06
N SER A 46 18.35 -2.12 -12.07
CA SER A 46 17.37 -2.81 -12.91
C SER A 46 16.48 -3.79 -12.13
N ARG A 47 16.95 -4.25 -10.97
CA ARG A 47 16.18 -5.12 -10.07
C ARG A 47 14.92 -4.47 -9.52
N LEU A 48 14.87 -3.14 -9.50
CA LEU A 48 13.71 -2.40 -9.03
C LEU A 48 12.64 -2.20 -10.12
N GLU A 49 12.99 -2.37 -11.39
CA GLU A 49 12.10 -2.10 -12.53
C GLU A 49 10.77 -2.84 -12.42
N ALA A 50 10.78 -4.11 -12.03
CA ALA A 50 9.55 -4.90 -11.86
C ALA A 50 8.63 -4.33 -10.77
N SER A 51 9.20 -3.81 -9.67
CA SER A 51 8.44 -3.19 -8.59
C SER A 51 7.83 -1.86 -9.05
N VAL A 52 8.56 -1.06 -9.82
CA VAL A 52 8.07 0.19 -10.40
C VAL A 52 6.96 -0.08 -11.43
N ALA A 53 7.15 -1.10 -12.28
CA ALA A 53 6.12 -1.53 -13.23
C ALA A 53 4.84 -2.00 -12.52
N ALA A 54 4.96 -2.67 -11.36
CA ALA A 54 3.82 -3.08 -10.54
C ALA A 54 3.03 -1.89 -10.00
N VAL A 55 3.69 -0.77 -9.65
CA VAL A 55 3.00 0.47 -9.24
C VAL A 55 2.08 0.96 -10.36
N ALA A 56 2.57 1.00 -11.60
CA ALA A 56 1.76 1.40 -12.75
C ALA A 56 0.66 0.38 -13.10
N ALA A 57 0.94 -0.92 -12.99
CA ALA A 57 -0.02 -1.97 -13.29
C ALA A 57 -1.25 -1.94 -12.38
N ASN A 58 -1.11 -1.46 -11.15
CA ASN A 58 -2.22 -1.33 -10.20
C ASN A 58 -3.33 -0.38 -10.68
N PHE A 59 -3.06 0.54 -11.60
CA PHE A 59 -4.10 1.40 -12.19
C PHE A 59 -5.19 0.62 -12.93
N THR A 60 -4.86 -0.55 -13.45
CA THR A 60 -5.78 -1.36 -14.28
C THR A 60 -6.00 -2.76 -13.72
N GLN A 61 -5.69 -2.98 -12.46
CA GLN A 61 -5.90 -4.26 -11.80
C GLN A 61 -7.36 -4.44 -11.43
N TYR A 62 -7.89 -5.66 -11.61
CA TYR A 62 -9.23 -6.01 -11.14
C TYR A 62 -9.32 -5.99 -9.61
N ALA A 63 -10.43 -5.49 -9.10
CA ALA A 63 -10.66 -5.31 -7.67
C ALA A 63 -11.01 -6.60 -6.91
N LYS A 64 -11.13 -7.76 -7.56
CA LYS A 64 -11.40 -9.06 -6.94
C LYS A 64 -10.49 -9.38 -5.75
N ILE A 65 -9.29 -8.83 -5.72
CA ILE A 65 -8.35 -9.00 -4.60
C ILE A 65 -8.83 -8.34 -3.30
N TYR A 66 -9.82 -7.45 -3.37
CA TYR A 66 -10.35 -6.70 -2.22
C TYR A 66 -11.75 -7.16 -1.81
N THR A 67 -12.44 -7.91 -2.68
CA THR A 67 -13.81 -8.38 -2.45
C THR A 67 -13.92 -9.86 -2.81
N GLU A 68 -14.96 -10.54 -2.30
CA GLU A 68 -15.27 -11.92 -2.66
C GLU A 68 -16.12 -12.02 -3.93
N ASP A 69 -16.55 -10.87 -4.47
CA ASP A 69 -17.40 -10.78 -5.64
C ASP A 69 -16.66 -11.18 -6.92
N ASP A 70 -17.39 -11.66 -7.92
CA ASP A 70 -16.82 -11.96 -9.23
C ASP A 70 -16.45 -10.66 -9.96
N ASN A 71 -15.33 -10.68 -10.69
CA ASN A 71 -14.90 -9.55 -11.50
C ASN A 71 -15.94 -9.25 -12.56
N VAL A 72 -16.44 -8.03 -12.58
CA VAL A 72 -17.28 -7.49 -13.64
C VAL A 72 -16.56 -6.33 -14.35
N HIS A 73 -17.13 -5.84 -15.45
CA HIS A 73 -16.48 -4.77 -16.21
C HIS A 73 -16.32 -3.45 -15.44
N SER A 74 -17.09 -3.27 -14.37
CA SER A 74 -17.01 -2.10 -13.47
C SER A 74 -15.92 -2.21 -12.38
N ASP A 75 -15.14 -3.29 -12.34
CA ASP A 75 -14.21 -3.54 -11.22
C ASP A 75 -12.74 -3.37 -11.64
N ILE A 76 -12.49 -2.55 -12.63
CA ILE A 76 -11.15 -2.33 -13.19
C ILE A 76 -10.50 -1.08 -12.60
N GLY A 77 -9.85 -1.20 -11.46
CA GLY A 77 -8.92 -0.22 -10.91
C GLY A 77 -9.38 1.24 -10.99
N TYR A 78 -8.46 2.12 -11.34
CA TYR A 78 -8.71 3.56 -11.41
C TYR A 78 -9.77 3.99 -12.46
N PRO A 79 -9.90 3.36 -13.65
CA PRO A 79 -10.99 3.66 -14.57
C PRO A 79 -12.39 3.54 -13.95
N THR A 80 -12.59 2.57 -13.07
CA THR A 80 -13.85 2.42 -12.32
C THR A 80 -14.09 3.59 -11.38
N ILE A 81 -13.06 4.04 -10.68
CA ILE A 81 -13.15 5.21 -9.80
C ILE A 81 -13.56 6.45 -10.59
N MET A 82 -12.95 6.67 -11.75
CA MET A 82 -13.30 7.79 -12.63
C MET A 82 -14.76 7.72 -13.10
N LEU A 83 -15.19 6.58 -13.64
CA LEU A 83 -16.55 6.43 -14.17
C LEU A 83 -17.61 6.55 -13.08
N ALA A 84 -17.37 6.00 -11.90
CA ALA A 84 -18.27 6.15 -10.75
C ALA A 84 -18.35 7.62 -10.30
N THR A 85 -17.23 8.33 -10.28
CA THR A 85 -17.16 9.75 -9.91
C THR A 85 -17.91 10.62 -10.93
N GLU A 86 -17.70 10.40 -12.22
CA GLU A 86 -18.41 11.11 -13.29
C GLU A 86 -19.93 10.81 -13.28
N SER A 87 -20.32 9.59 -12.91
CA SER A 87 -21.75 9.22 -12.76
C SER A 87 -22.45 9.98 -11.64
N ARG A 88 -21.71 10.45 -10.63
CA ARG A 88 -22.24 11.30 -9.55
C ARG A 88 -22.35 12.77 -9.96
N GLY A 89 -21.73 13.14 -11.08
CA GLY A 89 -21.73 14.49 -11.64
C GLY A 89 -22.89 14.72 -12.63
N THR A 90 -22.72 15.75 -13.44
CA THR A 90 -23.69 16.14 -14.50
C THR A 90 -23.27 15.68 -15.90
N ASP A 91 -22.05 15.19 -16.04
CA ASP A 91 -21.44 14.95 -17.35
C ASP A 91 -21.71 13.53 -17.88
N MET A 92 -22.07 12.61 -16.98
CA MET A 92 -22.40 11.23 -17.31
C MET A 92 -23.78 10.86 -16.77
N VAL A 93 -24.59 10.19 -17.58
CA VAL A 93 -25.89 9.66 -17.18
C VAL A 93 -25.79 8.15 -17.07
N ALA A 94 -26.01 7.62 -15.86
CA ALA A 94 -26.18 6.19 -15.62
C ALA A 94 -27.66 5.85 -15.57
N ASP A 95 -28.09 4.90 -16.40
CA ASP A 95 -29.48 4.41 -16.45
C ASP A 95 -29.56 3.04 -15.75
N ILE A 96 -30.73 2.71 -15.27
CA ILE A 96 -31.07 1.41 -14.67
C ILE A 96 -31.30 0.30 -15.72
N THR A 97 -31.21 0.62 -17.01
CA THR A 97 -31.34 -0.35 -18.11
C THR A 97 -30.02 -0.97 -18.50
N GLY A 98 -30.05 -2.16 -19.06
CA GLY A 98 -28.86 -2.88 -19.49
C GLY A 98 -28.01 -3.35 -18.30
N TYR A 99 -26.71 -3.13 -18.37
CA TYR A 99 -25.76 -3.57 -17.31
C TYR A 99 -25.71 -2.65 -16.10
N ASN A 100 -26.23 -1.45 -16.15
CA ASN A 100 -26.42 -0.45 -15.08
C ASN A 100 -25.37 -0.39 -13.94
N TRP A 101 -24.10 -0.73 -14.22
CA TRP A 101 -23.06 -0.87 -13.20
C TRP A 101 -22.81 0.39 -12.36
N TYR A 102 -23.07 1.57 -12.90
CA TYR A 102 -22.88 2.86 -12.23
C TYR A 102 -24.16 3.52 -11.73
N SER A 103 -25.31 2.82 -11.76
CA SER A 103 -26.57 3.38 -11.26
C SER A 103 -26.53 3.70 -9.76
N ASN A 104 -25.88 2.83 -8.98
CA ASN A 104 -25.67 3.04 -7.54
C ASN A 104 -24.71 4.21 -7.25
N SER A 105 -23.80 4.50 -8.17
CA SER A 105 -22.94 5.69 -8.07
C SER A 105 -23.73 6.95 -8.36
N ALA A 106 -24.61 6.93 -9.38
CA ALA A 106 -25.42 8.06 -9.76
C ALA A 106 -26.41 8.53 -8.69
N ASP A 107 -26.92 7.61 -7.86
CA ASP A 107 -27.81 7.91 -6.74
C ASP A 107 -27.12 7.95 -5.37
N TYR A 108 -25.79 7.82 -5.33
CA TYR A 108 -24.96 7.79 -4.12
C TYR A 108 -25.23 6.64 -3.16
N SER A 109 -25.95 5.60 -3.56
CA SER A 109 -26.22 4.43 -2.70
C SER A 109 -24.99 3.56 -2.47
N ASP A 110 -23.96 3.72 -3.31
CA ASP A 110 -22.66 3.07 -3.18
C ASP A 110 -21.68 3.77 -2.18
N CYS A 111 -22.07 4.89 -1.59
CA CYS A 111 -21.23 5.62 -0.64
C CYS A 111 -21.23 5.05 0.79
N LEU A 112 -21.86 3.91 1.02
CA LEU A 112 -21.85 3.24 2.31
C LEU A 112 -20.53 2.49 2.52
N ASN A 113 -20.07 2.44 3.77
CA ASN A 113 -18.85 1.71 4.15
C ASN A 113 -18.92 0.18 3.92
N THR A 114 -20.11 -0.34 3.70
CA THR A 114 -20.37 -1.75 3.34
C THR A 114 -20.54 -1.97 1.85
N SER A 115 -20.50 -0.91 1.05
CA SER A 115 -20.62 -1.01 -0.40
C SER A 115 -19.36 -1.58 -1.02
N THR A 116 -19.50 -2.52 -1.94
CA THR A 116 -18.42 -3.10 -2.74
C THR A 116 -17.59 -2.00 -3.40
N ALA A 117 -18.22 -1.01 -4.04
CA ALA A 117 -17.52 0.10 -4.69
C ALA A 117 -16.63 0.89 -3.72
N THR A 118 -17.13 1.18 -2.50
CA THR A 118 -16.31 1.88 -1.49
C THR A 118 -15.09 1.05 -1.06
N ILE A 119 -15.26 -0.26 -0.86
CA ILE A 119 -14.17 -1.19 -0.51
C ILE A 119 -13.15 -1.27 -1.64
N GLU A 120 -13.61 -1.37 -2.88
CA GLU A 120 -12.78 -1.42 -4.08
C GLU A 120 -11.95 -0.16 -4.28
N PHE A 121 -12.55 1.02 -4.16
CA PHE A 121 -11.85 2.30 -4.34
C PHE A 121 -10.78 2.48 -3.27
N TRP A 122 -11.12 2.22 -2.02
CA TRP A 122 -10.18 2.25 -0.91
C TRP A 122 -9.03 1.25 -1.10
N GLY A 123 -9.39 -0.01 -1.39
CA GLY A 123 -8.43 -1.09 -1.58
C GLY A 123 -7.47 -0.82 -2.74
N THR A 124 -7.99 -0.38 -3.88
CA THR A 124 -7.19 -0.06 -5.08
C THR A 124 -6.16 1.02 -4.79
N LEU A 125 -6.59 2.15 -4.24
CA LEU A 125 -5.71 3.29 -3.97
C LEU A 125 -4.67 2.98 -2.88
N TYR A 126 -5.08 2.34 -1.78
CA TYR A 126 -4.13 1.96 -0.72
C TYR A 126 -3.17 0.85 -1.12
N ASN A 127 -3.58 -0.11 -1.96
CA ASN A 127 -2.66 -1.10 -2.49
C ASN A 127 -1.60 -0.45 -3.41
N GLN A 128 -2.02 0.53 -4.21
CA GLN A 128 -1.09 1.29 -5.06
C GLN A 128 -0.11 2.11 -4.21
N ILE A 129 -0.59 2.81 -3.16
CA ILE A 129 0.24 3.51 -2.19
C ILE A 129 1.22 2.54 -1.50
N PHE A 130 0.76 1.36 -1.08
CA PHE A 130 1.62 0.34 -0.48
C PHE A 130 2.72 -0.10 -1.44
N THR A 131 2.39 -0.36 -2.69
CA THR A 131 3.36 -0.76 -3.71
C THR A 131 4.36 0.38 -3.99
N ALA A 132 3.88 1.62 -4.07
CA ALA A 132 4.73 2.80 -4.21
C ALA A 132 5.68 2.99 -3.00
N ASN A 133 5.18 2.79 -1.79
CA ASN A 133 6.00 2.88 -0.58
C ASN A 133 7.11 1.81 -0.53
N ASN A 134 6.88 0.63 -1.09
CA ASN A 134 7.91 -0.41 -1.20
C ASN A 134 9.07 0.02 -2.14
N VAL A 135 8.77 0.77 -3.20
CA VAL A 135 9.80 1.36 -4.06
C VAL A 135 10.54 2.49 -3.34
N ILE A 136 9.79 3.42 -2.73
CA ILE A 136 10.33 4.59 -2.03
C ILE A 136 11.23 4.16 -0.86
N GLY A 137 10.83 3.14 -0.10
CA GLY A 137 11.62 2.62 1.04
C GLY A 137 12.83 1.78 0.63
N THR A 138 13.03 1.52 -0.67
CA THR A 138 14.18 0.74 -1.17
C THR A 138 15.27 1.64 -1.78
N VAL A 139 14.93 2.88 -2.12
CA VAL A 139 15.84 3.82 -2.80
C VAL A 139 16.28 4.88 -1.79
N ASP A 140 17.60 5.09 -1.69
CA ASP A 140 18.12 6.23 -0.94
C ASP A 140 17.66 7.54 -1.60
N ASN A 141 17.04 8.43 -0.80
CA ASN A 141 16.53 9.72 -1.26
C ASN A 141 17.65 10.66 -1.75
N GLU A 142 18.90 10.41 -1.35
CA GLU A 142 20.08 11.18 -1.74
C GLU A 142 20.86 10.50 -2.89
N THR A 143 20.33 9.44 -3.48
CA THR A 143 21.01 8.73 -4.58
C THR A 143 21.34 9.65 -5.75
N GLU A 144 22.57 9.52 -6.28
CA GLU A 144 23.01 10.21 -7.48
C GLU A 144 22.76 9.40 -8.76
N ASP A 145 22.31 8.14 -8.65
CA ASP A 145 22.00 7.30 -9.82
C ASP A 145 20.74 7.79 -10.53
N PRO A 146 20.81 8.17 -11.81
CA PRO A 146 19.67 8.73 -12.55
C PRO A 146 18.51 7.74 -12.70
N THR A 147 18.79 6.43 -12.74
CA THR A 147 17.76 5.39 -12.89
C THR A 147 16.98 5.26 -11.59
N LEU A 148 17.66 5.24 -10.44
CA LEU A 148 17.04 5.21 -9.14
C LEU A 148 16.23 6.49 -8.84
N GLN A 149 16.77 7.66 -9.21
CA GLN A 149 16.04 8.93 -9.12
C GLN A 149 14.75 8.90 -9.95
N TYR A 150 14.81 8.33 -11.16
CA TYR A 150 13.64 8.20 -12.03
C TYR A 150 12.59 7.26 -11.42
N TYR A 151 12.99 6.13 -10.86
CA TYR A 151 12.08 5.19 -10.21
C TYR A 151 11.45 5.78 -8.95
N LEU A 152 12.24 6.46 -8.13
CA LEU A 152 11.76 7.16 -6.95
C LEU A 152 10.72 8.23 -7.31
N ALA A 153 11.01 9.04 -8.34
CA ALA A 153 10.10 10.09 -8.81
C ALA A 153 8.76 9.52 -9.29
N GLN A 154 8.76 8.40 -10.02
CA GLN A 154 7.53 7.72 -10.44
C GLN A 154 6.70 7.26 -9.23
N ALA A 155 7.33 6.58 -8.28
CA ALA A 155 6.62 6.07 -7.10
C ALA A 155 6.04 7.23 -6.24
N LEU A 156 6.80 8.31 -6.06
CA LEU A 156 6.34 9.51 -5.35
C LEU A 156 5.16 10.19 -6.06
N ALA A 157 5.22 10.29 -7.39
CA ALA A 157 4.15 10.89 -8.19
C ALA A 157 2.84 10.08 -8.08
N VAL A 158 2.91 8.77 -8.20
CA VAL A 158 1.74 7.90 -8.07
C VAL A 158 1.18 7.97 -6.65
N ARG A 159 2.01 7.87 -5.62
CA ARG A 159 1.57 8.01 -4.24
C ARG A 159 0.85 9.34 -3.98
N ALA A 160 1.38 10.44 -4.50
CA ALA A 160 0.75 11.76 -4.36
C ALA A 160 -0.60 11.82 -5.08
N PHE A 161 -0.68 11.22 -6.27
CA PHE A 161 -1.92 11.12 -7.05
C PHE A 161 -3.00 10.31 -6.31
N ASP A 162 -2.63 9.18 -5.71
CA ASP A 162 -3.56 8.33 -4.96
C ASP A 162 -4.10 9.05 -3.72
N TYR A 163 -3.24 9.72 -2.95
CA TYR A 163 -3.69 10.53 -1.82
C TYR A 163 -4.58 11.69 -2.26
N PHE A 164 -4.28 12.33 -3.38
CA PHE A 164 -5.13 13.37 -3.93
C PHE A 164 -6.51 12.83 -4.31
N THR A 165 -6.59 11.63 -4.88
CA THR A 165 -7.86 10.96 -5.19
C THR A 165 -8.62 10.57 -3.93
N LEU A 166 -7.94 9.99 -2.93
CA LEU A 166 -8.53 9.62 -1.64
C LEU A 166 -9.16 10.83 -0.93
N ILE A 167 -8.48 11.97 -0.94
CA ILE A 167 -9.00 13.20 -0.32
C ILE A 167 -10.31 13.64 -0.98
N GLN A 168 -10.41 13.53 -2.30
CA GLN A 168 -11.63 13.88 -3.01
C GLN A 168 -12.81 12.95 -2.70
N LEU A 169 -12.53 11.65 -2.51
CA LEU A 169 -13.55 10.64 -2.28
C LEU A 169 -14.00 10.54 -0.81
N TYR A 170 -13.07 10.72 0.14
CA TYR A 170 -13.28 10.37 1.55
C TYR A 170 -13.13 11.53 2.54
N GLN A 171 -12.74 12.72 2.09
CA GLN A 171 -12.63 13.87 2.96
C GLN A 171 -13.85 14.79 2.83
N PHE A 172 -14.38 15.25 3.97
CA PHE A 172 -15.42 16.27 3.99
C PHE A 172 -14.92 17.62 3.48
N ASN A 173 -15.78 18.35 2.77
CA ASN A 173 -15.50 19.70 2.31
C ASN A 173 -15.23 20.65 3.48
N TYR A 174 -14.31 21.59 3.27
CA TYR A 174 -13.67 22.45 4.26
C TYR A 174 -14.60 23.36 5.08
N LYS A 175 -15.81 23.67 4.65
CA LYS A 175 -16.69 24.63 5.34
C LYS A 175 -17.33 24.04 6.59
N GLY A 176 -16.74 24.33 7.78
CA GLY A 176 -17.32 24.08 9.09
C GLY A 176 -17.27 22.63 9.58
N GLN A 177 -16.53 21.77 8.90
CA GLN A 177 -16.32 20.38 9.28
C GLN A 177 -14.95 20.21 9.97
N ASP A 178 -14.86 19.29 10.93
CA ASP A 178 -13.58 18.96 11.58
C ASP A 178 -12.60 18.40 10.53
N ARG A 179 -11.40 18.99 10.47
CA ARG A 179 -10.35 18.64 9.51
C ARG A 179 -9.65 17.30 9.82
N LYS A 180 -10.16 16.50 10.71
CA LYS A 180 -9.59 15.19 10.94
C LYS A 180 -9.84 14.37 9.69
N SER A 181 -8.79 14.27 8.87
CA SER A 181 -8.78 13.41 7.70
C SER A 181 -9.16 11.99 8.13
N VAL A 182 -10.03 11.37 7.37
CA VAL A 182 -10.41 9.96 7.53
C VAL A 182 -9.33 9.04 6.93
N VAL A 183 -8.26 9.63 6.39
CA VAL A 183 -7.15 8.93 5.72
C VAL A 183 -5.94 8.80 6.65
#